data_2fc8a5f8573d59be1682ef67da0026d4
#
_entry.id   2fc8a5f8573d59be1682ef67da0026d4
#
_cell.length_a   1.000
_cell.length_b   1.000
_cell.length_c   1.000
_cell.angle_alpha   90.00
_cell.angle_beta   90.00
_cell.angle_gamma   90.00
#
_symmetry.space_group_name_H-M   'P 1'
#
loop_
_entity.id
_entity.type
_entity.pdbx_description
1 polymer ?
#
loop_
_entity_poly.entity_id
_entity_poly.type
_entity_poly.pdbx_seq_one_letter_code
_entity_poly.pdbx_strand_id
1 'polypeptide(L)'
;AVILLLVVVFVIVQTGGDGTPAAAPSPATAPAQQAEPSPAAPSEPVRPQTQLDPQLQEKPVVKAGSGKVGELKVTPLVAGKGPKVQAGQQINVNYVGVTYADGKEFDASWNSGQPFQTVIGAGQLIPGWDQGLVGVPVGSRVQLDIPADLAYGENPTGGQPPGDLRFVVDILQAA
;
A
#
# COMPACT_ATOMS: atom_id res chain seq x y z
N ALA A 1 -34.37 -10.28 3.83
CA ALA A 1 -34.43 -9.97 2.40
C ALA A 1 -33.19 -10.55 1.73
N VAL A 2 -33.42 -11.43 0.76
CA VAL A 2 -32.47 -12.29 0.07
C VAL A 2 -31.66 -11.44 -0.92
N ILE A 3 -30.35 -11.45 -0.84
CA ILE A 3 -29.48 -10.84 -1.84
C ILE A 3 -29.13 -11.91 -2.87
N LEU A 4 -29.61 -11.69 -4.07
CA LEU A 4 -29.45 -12.54 -5.24
C LEU A 4 -28.03 -12.40 -5.80
N LEU A 5 -27.29 -13.49 -5.78
CA LEU A 5 -25.93 -13.60 -6.32
C LEU A 5 -26.04 -13.91 -7.82
N LEU A 6 -25.69 -12.94 -8.67
CA LEU A 6 -25.71 -13.08 -10.13
C LEU A 6 -24.34 -13.58 -10.60
N VAL A 7 -24.26 -14.91 -10.82
CA VAL A 7 -23.11 -15.54 -11.47
C VAL A 7 -23.31 -15.45 -12.98
N VAL A 8 -22.47 -14.67 -13.67
CA VAL A 8 -22.42 -14.67 -15.13
C VAL A 8 -21.45 -15.75 -15.59
N VAL A 9 -21.97 -16.84 -16.09
CA VAL A 9 -21.22 -17.91 -16.74
C VAL A 9 -21.02 -17.52 -18.21
N PHE A 10 -19.77 -17.31 -18.62
CA PHE A 10 -19.41 -17.09 -20.03
C PHE A 10 -19.14 -18.45 -20.69
N VAL A 11 -20.07 -18.93 -21.48
CA VAL A 11 -19.91 -20.14 -22.29
C VAL A 11 -19.25 -19.76 -23.62
N ILE A 12 -18.03 -20.22 -23.85
CA ILE A 12 -17.38 -20.13 -25.17
C ILE A 12 -17.74 -21.39 -25.95
N VAL A 13 -18.52 -21.24 -27.00
CA VAL A 13 -18.81 -22.28 -27.98
C VAL A 13 -17.65 -22.33 -28.99
N GLN A 14 -16.92 -23.45 -29.02
CA GLN A 14 -15.98 -23.78 -30.09
C GLN A 14 -16.73 -24.53 -31.16
N THR A 15 -16.79 -23.97 -32.37
CA THR A 15 -17.20 -24.72 -33.58
C THR A 15 -15.96 -25.20 -34.31
N GLY A 16 -15.87 -26.50 -34.49
CA GLY A 16 -14.84 -27.18 -35.21
C GLY A 16 -14.94 -27.00 -36.72
N GLY A 17 -13.82 -27.21 -37.40
CA GLY A 17 -13.70 -27.29 -38.86
C GLY A 17 -12.55 -28.18 -39.21
N ASP A 18 -12.88 -29.37 -39.71
CA ASP A 18 -11.98 -30.40 -40.22
C ASP A 18 -11.21 -29.99 -41.48
N GLY A 19 -10.03 -30.59 -41.67
CA GLY A 19 -9.31 -30.51 -42.92
C GLY A 19 -7.88 -31.08 -42.85
N THR A 20 -7.74 -32.39 -42.99
CA THR A 20 -6.48 -33.14 -43.20
C THR A 20 -6.35 -33.53 -44.69
N PRO A 21 -5.26 -34.10 -45.20
CA PRO A 21 -3.79 -33.87 -45.09
C PRO A 21 -3.11 -33.80 -46.48
N ALA A 22 -1.84 -33.41 -46.56
CA ALA A 22 -0.93 -34.01 -47.58
C ALA A 22 0.55 -33.62 -47.35
N ALA A 23 1.36 -34.70 -47.23
CA ALA A 23 2.71 -34.93 -47.76
C ALA A 23 3.89 -34.01 -47.39
N ALA A 24 4.82 -34.62 -46.71
CA ALA A 24 6.23 -34.23 -46.64
C ALA A 24 6.94 -34.30 -48.01
N PRO A 25 8.08 -33.59 -48.21
CA PRO A 25 9.40 -34.20 -47.94
C PRO A 25 10.42 -33.27 -47.27
N SER A 26 11.26 -33.85 -46.45
CA SER A 26 12.58 -33.35 -46.03
C SER A 26 13.61 -33.58 -47.15
N PRO A 27 14.89 -33.12 -47.06
CA PRO A 27 15.55 -32.15 -46.20
C PRO A 27 16.36 -31.10 -46.96
N ALA A 28 16.60 -29.95 -46.42
CA ALA A 28 17.70 -29.09 -46.85
C ALA A 28 18.39 -28.47 -45.65
N THR A 29 19.62 -28.80 -45.51
CA THR A 29 20.65 -28.27 -44.61
C THR A 29 20.70 -26.75 -44.66
N ALA A 30 20.40 -26.08 -43.57
CA ALA A 30 20.65 -24.67 -43.41
C ALA A 30 21.86 -24.45 -42.48
N PRO A 31 22.78 -23.51 -42.81
CA PRO A 31 23.98 -23.27 -42.03
C PRO A 31 23.66 -22.61 -40.71
N ALA A 32 24.45 -22.96 -39.70
CA ALA A 32 24.43 -22.40 -38.39
C ALA A 32 24.60 -20.87 -38.44
N GLN A 33 23.53 -20.10 -38.17
CA GLN A 33 23.64 -18.71 -37.84
C GLN A 33 24.13 -18.59 -36.38
N GLN A 34 25.35 -18.09 -36.26
CA GLN A 34 25.89 -17.59 -34.98
C GLN A 34 24.88 -16.64 -34.38
N ALA A 35 24.42 -16.95 -33.18
CA ALA A 35 23.67 -16.02 -32.35
C ALA A 35 24.59 -14.85 -32.01
N GLU A 36 24.36 -13.71 -32.63
CA GLU A 36 24.87 -12.43 -32.16
C GLU A 36 24.38 -12.18 -30.71
N PRO A 37 25.25 -11.73 -29.79
CA PRO A 37 24.80 -11.39 -28.46
C PRO A 37 23.84 -10.21 -28.58
N SER A 38 22.59 -10.45 -28.17
CA SER A 38 21.57 -9.43 -28.02
C SER A 38 22.14 -8.27 -27.20
N PRO A 39 22.01 -7.01 -27.67
CA PRO A 39 22.50 -5.88 -26.87
C PRO A 39 21.80 -5.91 -25.53
N ALA A 40 22.59 -5.91 -24.45
CA ALA A 40 22.11 -5.81 -23.10
C ALA A 40 21.15 -4.62 -23.00
N ALA A 41 19.92 -4.88 -22.56
CA ALA A 41 18.97 -3.84 -22.26
C ALA A 41 19.67 -2.81 -21.32
N PRO A 42 19.44 -1.50 -21.52
CA PRO A 42 19.98 -0.50 -20.64
C PRO A 42 19.56 -0.84 -19.22
N SER A 43 20.53 -1.06 -18.34
CA SER A 43 20.27 -1.22 -16.91
C SER A 43 19.52 0.02 -16.45
N GLU A 44 18.27 -0.14 -16.08
CA GLU A 44 17.51 0.94 -15.44
C GLU A 44 18.35 1.47 -14.26
N PRO A 45 18.43 2.79 -14.08
CA PRO A 45 19.18 3.35 -12.96
C PRO A 45 18.60 2.76 -11.68
N VAL A 46 19.41 1.99 -10.97
CA VAL A 46 19.09 1.46 -9.64
C VAL A 46 18.70 2.67 -8.80
N ARG A 47 17.40 2.86 -8.57
CA ARG A 47 16.90 3.88 -7.65
C ARG A 47 17.59 3.61 -6.31
N PRO A 48 18.18 4.63 -5.65
CA PRO A 48 18.77 4.42 -4.35
C PRO A 48 17.72 3.77 -3.45
N GLN A 49 17.93 2.53 -3.08
CA GLN A 49 17.11 1.90 -2.05
C GLN A 49 17.39 2.70 -0.78
N THR A 50 16.42 3.51 -0.36
CA THR A 50 16.49 4.21 0.91
C THR A 50 16.63 3.14 1.97
N GLN A 51 17.83 3.04 2.55
CA GLN A 51 18.08 2.08 3.62
C GLN A 51 17.21 2.51 4.81
N LEU A 52 16.13 1.75 5.04
CA LEU A 52 15.18 2.03 6.11
C LEU A 52 15.86 1.87 7.46
N ASP A 53 15.52 2.73 8.41
CA ASP A 53 15.99 2.62 9.79
C ASP A 53 15.54 1.27 10.37
N PRO A 54 16.42 0.52 11.06
CA PRO A 54 16.06 -0.75 11.69
C PRO A 54 14.83 -0.67 12.61
N GLN A 55 14.58 0.47 13.23
CA GLN A 55 13.39 0.68 14.06
C GLN A 55 12.07 0.52 13.29
N LEU A 56 12.07 0.77 11.98
CA LEU A 56 10.88 0.59 11.13
C LEU A 56 10.56 -0.88 10.85
N GLN A 57 11.45 -1.79 11.22
CA GLN A 57 11.25 -3.24 11.08
C GLN A 57 10.58 -3.86 12.31
N GLU A 58 10.38 -3.08 13.36
CA GLU A 58 9.75 -3.52 14.60
C GLU A 58 8.39 -2.84 14.81
N LYS A 59 7.38 -3.64 15.23
CA LYS A 59 6.06 -3.09 15.56
C LYS A 59 6.19 -2.09 16.70
N PRO A 60 5.78 -0.82 16.50
CA PRO A 60 5.87 0.19 17.54
C PRO A 60 4.85 -0.08 18.65
N VAL A 61 5.23 0.24 19.88
CA VAL A 61 4.30 0.28 21.01
C VAL A 61 3.66 1.66 21.05
N VAL A 62 2.35 1.70 20.80
CA VAL A 62 1.57 2.96 20.82
C VAL A 62 0.84 3.08 22.14
N LYS A 63 1.04 4.20 22.84
CA LYS A 63 0.42 4.47 24.14
C LYS A 63 -0.80 5.38 23.97
N ALA A 64 -1.72 5.32 24.92
CA ALA A 64 -2.81 6.28 25.05
C ALA A 64 -2.27 7.72 25.06
N GLY A 65 -3.08 8.65 24.58
CA GLY A 65 -2.87 10.08 24.79
C GLY A 65 -3.50 10.54 26.10
N SER A 66 -3.53 11.85 26.29
CA SER A 66 -4.21 12.45 27.44
C SER A 66 -4.95 13.71 27.02
N GLY A 67 -6.15 13.88 27.54
CA GLY A 67 -7.03 14.98 27.16
C GLY A 67 -7.75 14.73 25.84
N LYS A 68 -8.10 15.80 25.13
CA LYS A 68 -8.79 15.79 23.83
C LYS A 68 -7.85 16.29 22.73
N VAL A 69 -7.96 15.69 21.54
CA VAL A 69 -7.22 16.17 20.38
C VAL A 69 -8.02 17.29 19.72
N GLY A 70 -7.51 18.52 19.79
CA GLY A 70 -8.20 19.68 19.19
C GLY A 70 -7.89 19.90 17.72
N GLU A 71 -6.73 19.40 17.27
CA GLU A 71 -6.25 19.56 15.89
C GLU A 71 -5.36 18.36 15.50
N LEU A 72 -5.20 18.13 14.20
CA LEU A 72 -4.27 17.11 13.70
C LEU A 72 -2.83 17.45 14.11
N LYS A 73 -2.20 16.54 14.83
CA LYS A 73 -0.80 16.68 15.24
C LYS A 73 0.04 15.58 14.62
N VAL A 74 1.09 15.99 13.92
CA VAL A 74 2.11 15.08 13.33
C VAL A 74 3.39 15.21 14.13
N THR A 75 3.83 14.13 14.76
CA THR A 75 5.06 14.11 15.57
C THR A 75 6.05 13.13 14.94
N PRO A 76 7.20 13.57 14.40
CA PRO A 76 8.23 12.67 13.91
C PRO A 76 8.87 11.89 15.07
N LEU A 77 8.90 10.56 14.96
CA LEU A 77 9.57 9.65 15.91
C LEU A 77 10.91 9.19 15.36
N VAL A 78 10.97 8.89 14.05
CA VAL A 78 12.19 8.61 13.29
C VAL A 78 12.18 9.48 12.05
N ALA A 79 13.26 10.20 11.80
CA ALA A 79 13.37 11.07 10.63
C ALA A 79 13.88 10.28 9.42
N GLY A 80 13.06 10.13 8.39
CA GLY A 80 13.44 9.56 7.11
C GLY A 80 14.32 10.52 6.29
N LYS A 81 15.06 9.95 5.35
CA LYS A 81 15.96 10.68 4.44
C LYS A 81 15.55 10.57 2.97
N GLY A 82 14.45 9.85 2.69
CA GLY A 82 13.95 9.66 1.35
C GLY A 82 13.18 10.87 0.81
N PRO A 83 12.61 10.76 -0.40
CA PRO A 83 11.77 11.79 -0.97
C PRO A 83 10.53 12.04 -0.10
N LYS A 84 9.99 13.25 -0.17
CA LYS A 84 8.76 13.59 0.55
C LYS A 84 7.56 12.99 -0.18
N VAL A 85 6.64 12.40 0.57
CA VAL A 85 5.35 11.91 0.07
C VAL A 85 4.55 13.06 -0.54
N GLN A 86 3.98 12.84 -1.72
CA GLN A 86 3.12 13.80 -2.41
C GLN A 86 1.70 13.26 -2.53
N ALA A 87 0.73 14.15 -2.55
CA ALA A 87 -0.66 13.76 -2.80
C ALA A 87 -0.80 13.06 -4.17
N GLY A 88 -1.59 12.01 -4.23
CA GLY A 88 -1.78 11.17 -5.41
C GLY A 88 -0.75 10.06 -5.59
N GLN A 89 0.29 10.01 -4.75
CA GLN A 89 1.27 8.92 -4.80
C GLN A 89 0.73 7.64 -4.13
N GLN A 90 1.15 6.51 -4.67
CA GLN A 90 1.02 5.23 -4.01
C GLN A 90 2.09 5.11 -2.92
N ILE A 91 1.66 4.79 -1.71
CA ILE A 91 2.56 4.58 -0.57
C ILE A 91 2.45 3.17 -0.03
N ASN A 92 3.57 2.64 0.47
CA ASN A 92 3.64 1.44 1.27
C ASN A 92 4.00 1.84 2.69
N VAL A 93 3.17 1.46 3.65
CA VAL A 93 3.35 1.83 5.05
C VAL A 93 3.13 0.66 5.99
N ASN A 94 3.84 0.66 7.11
CA ASN A 94 3.41 -0.08 8.27
C ASN A 94 2.72 0.88 9.23
N TYR A 95 1.71 0.41 9.95
CA TYR A 95 1.03 1.25 10.93
C TYR A 95 0.46 0.45 12.10
N VAL A 96 0.25 1.16 13.18
CA VAL A 96 -0.54 0.73 14.33
C VAL A 96 -1.50 1.86 14.69
N GLY A 97 -2.80 1.55 14.73
CA GLY A 97 -3.87 2.46 15.13
C GLY A 97 -4.45 2.08 16.48
N VAL A 98 -4.54 3.07 17.37
CA VAL A 98 -5.14 2.91 18.70
C VAL A 98 -6.16 4.02 18.94
N THR A 99 -7.16 3.75 19.78
CA THR A 99 -8.01 4.78 20.35
C THR A 99 -7.16 5.71 21.22
N TYR A 100 -7.33 7.03 21.05
CA TYR A 100 -6.48 8.00 21.74
C TYR A 100 -6.66 7.95 23.26
N ALA A 101 -7.89 7.75 23.73
CA ALA A 101 -8.23 7.84 25.13
C ALA A 101 -7.67 6.69 25.99
N ASP A 102 -7.69 5.48 25.49
CA ASP A 102 -7.32 4.28 26.25
C ASP A 102 -6.15 3.47 25.66
N GLY A 103 -5.68 3.86 24.48
CA GLY A 103 -4.56 3.20 23.82
C GLY A 103 -4.89 1.80 23.32
N LYS A 104 -6.16 1.46 23.19
CA LYS A 104 -6.58 0.15 22.67
C LYS A 104 -6.33 0.06 21.18
N GLU A 105 -5.51 -0.93 20.77
CA GLU A 105 -5.28 -1.22 19.36
C GLU A 105 -6.58 -1.71 18.71
N PHE A 106 -6.96 -1.08 17.60
CA PHE A 106 -8.11 -1.49 16.81
C PHE A 106 -7.69 -2.01 15.42
N ASP A 107 -6.52 -1.58 14.92
CA ASP A 107 -6.01 -2.02 13.64
C ASP A 107 -4.49 -1.86 13.55
N ALA A 108 -3.84 -2.78 12.82
CA ALA A 108 -2.41 -2.70 12.51
C ALA A 108 -2.07 -3.52 11.27
N SER A 109 -1.25 -2.98 10.36
CA SER A 109 -0.72 -3.72 9.22
C SER A 109 0.11 -4.93 9.64
N TRP A 110 0.74 -4.85 10.79
CA TRP A 110 1.53 -5.93 11.40
C TRP A 110 0.73 -7.22 11.64
N ASN A 111 -0.60 -7.12 11.80
CA ASN A 111 -1.47 -8.27 12.02
C ASN A 111 -1.65 -9.11 10.73
N SER A 112 -1.50 -8.49 9.56
CA SER A 112 -1.51 -9.17 8.26
C SER A 112 -0.13 -9.68 7.82
N GLY A 113 0.93 -9.24 8.50
CA GLY A 113 2.32 -9.57 8.15
C GLY A 113 2.82 -8.90 6.87
N GLN A 114 2.07 -7.95 6.32
CA GLN A 114 2.43 -7.22 5.10
C GLN A 114 2.17 -5.72 5.26
N PRO A 115 3.00 -4.87 4.63
CA PRO A 115 2.76 -3.43 4.57
C PRO A 115 1.42 -3.13 3.89
N PHE A 116 0.75 -2.11 4.37
CA PHE A 116 -0.45 -1.59 3.76
C PHE A 116 -0.11 -0.68 2.58
N GLN A 117 -0.73 -0.95 1.44
CA GLN A 117 -0.54 -0.19 0.22
C GLN A 117 -1.78 0.63 -0.08
N THR A 118 -1.60 1.92 -0.34
CA THR A 118 -2.72 2.83 -0.60
C THR A 118 -2.26 4.05 -1.40
N VAL A 119 -3.22 4.83 -1.91
CA VAL A 119 -2.95 6.14 -2.54
C VAL A 119 -3.28 7.24 -1.53
N ILE A 120 -2.29 8.08 -1.23
CA ILE A 120 -2.43 9.18 -0.26
C ILE A 120 -2.97 10.44 -0.93
N GLY A 121 -3.81 11.22 -0.22
CA GLY A 121 -4.36 12.48 -0.73
C GLY A 121 -5.43 12.30 -1.81
N ALA A 122 -5.99 11.10 -1.96
CA ALA A 122 -7.04 10.79 -2.93
C ALA A 122 -8.45 10.72 -2.29
N GLY A 123 -8.58 11.01 -1.00
CA GLY A 123 -9.83 10.93 -0.27
C GLY A 123 -10.33 9.51 -0.03
N GLN A 124 -9.45 8.51 -0.15
CA GLN A 124 -9.78 7.10 0.11
C GLN A 124 -9.52 6.70 1.56
N LEU A 125 -8.80 7.54 2.29
CA LEU A 125 -8.43 7.36 3.69
C LEU A 125 -9.15 8.38 4.57
N ILE A 126 -9.00 8.24 5.88
CA ILE A 126 -9.46 9.27 6.79
C ILE A 126 -8.70 10.59 6.53
N PRO A 127 -9.36 11.76 6.61
CA PRO A 127 -8.73 13.04 6.31
C PRO A 127 -7.44 13.30 7.08
N GLY A 128 -7.33 12.79 8.32
CA GLY A 128 -6.14 12.91 9.13
C GLY A 128 -4.89 12.25 8.51
N TRP A 129 -5.06 11.17 7.76
CA TRP A 129 -3.95 10.55 7.03
C TRP A 129 -3.57 11.35 5.78
N ASP A 130 -4.57 11.73 4.98
CA ASP A 130 -4.33 12.50 3.75
C ASP A 130 -3.64 13.84 4.03
N GLN A 131 -3.96 14.49 5.15
CA GLN A 131 -3.32 15.74 5.57
C GLN A 131 -1.99 15.51 6.30
N GLY A 132 -1.91 14.47 7.14
CA GLY A 132 -0.77 14.26 8.03
C GLY A 132 0.44 13.58 7.39
N LEU A 133 0.25 12.78 6.34
CA LEU A 133 1.34 12.03 5.71
C LEU A 133 1.94 12.71 4.47
N VAL A 134 1.20 13.63 3.85
CA VAL A 134 1.74 14.42 2.74
C VAL A 134 2.88 15.31 3.24
N GLY A 135 4.02 15.28 2.55
CA GLY A 135 5.23 16.01 2.93
C GLY A 135 6.16 15.28 3.89
N VAL A 136 5.74 14.13 4.44
CA VAL A 136 6.59 13.28 5.29
C VAL A 136 7.62 12.54 4.42
N PRO A 137 8.92 12.55 4.78
CA PRO A 137 9.94 11.83 4.03
C PRO A 137 9.79 10.30 4.14
N VAL A 138 10.04 9.59 3.05
CA VAL A 138 10.17 8.12 3.06
C VAL A 138 11.29 7.71 4.02
N GLY A 139 11.07 6.63 4.75
CA GLY A 139 11.95 6.16 5.83
C GLY A 139 11.65 6.80 7.19
N SER A 140 10.58 7.61 7.30
CA SER A 140 10.14 8.18 8.58
C SER A 140 9.20 7.24 9.32
N ARG A 141 9.26 7.32 10.66
CA ARG A 141 8.18 6.92 11.58
C ARG A 141 7.55 8.17 12.15
N VAL A 142 6.25 8.33 12.00
CA VAL A 142 5.50 9.48 12.53
C VAL A 142 4.34 9.02 13.39
N GLN A 143 4.06 9.77 14.45
CA GLN A 143 2.82 9.64 15.22
C GLN A 143 1.84 10.70 14.74
N LEU A 144 0.62 10.27 14.47
CA LEU A 144 -0.51 11.13 14.15
C LEU A 144 -1.50 11.08 15.30
N ASP A 145 -1.79 12.22 15.91
CA ASP A 145 -2.93 12.38 16.82
C ASP A 145 -4.03 13.08 16.02
N ILE A 146 -5.13 12.37 15.80
CA ILE A 146 -6.17 12.75 14.85
C ILE A 146 -7.46 13.00 15.62
N PRO A 147 -8.04 14.21 15.55
CA PRO A 147 -9.34 14.48 16.17
C PRO A 147 -10.45 13.69 15.45
N ALA A 148 -11.54 13.46 16.14
CA ALA A 148 -12.65 12.65 15.67
C ALA A 148 -13.21 13.09 14.31
N ASP A 149 -13.28 14.39 14.05
CA ASP A 149 -13.78 14.97 12.79
C ASP A 149 -12.87 14.71 11.56
N LEU A 150 -11.60 14.42 11.80
CA LEU A 150 -10.64 13.99 10.75
C LEU A 150 -10.40 12.46 10.75
N ALA A 151 -11.17 11.72 11.55
CA ALA A 151 -11.16 10.27 11.66
C ALA A 151 -12.52 9.67 11.25
N TYR A 152 -13.13 8.86 12.11
CA TYR A 152 -14.43 8.22 11.86
C TYR A 152 -15.60 8.92 12.57
N GLY A 153 -15.34 10.03 13.26
CA GLY A 153 -16.33 10.76 14.04
C GLY A 153 -16.54 10.22 15.46
N GLU A 154 -17.42 10.90 16.21
CA GLU A 154 -17.75 10.49 17.59
C GLU A 154 -18.68 9.27 17.64
N ASN A 155 -19.48 9.04 16.60
CA ASN A 155 -20.46 7.95 16.52
C ASN A 155 -20.41 7.26 15.16
N PRO A 156 -19.33 6.55 14.84
CA PRO A 156 -19.22 5.87 13.54
C PRO A 156 -20.20 4.72 13.41
N THR A 157 -20.70 4.49 12.19
CA THR A 157 -21.50 3.33 11.85
C THR A 157 -20.63 2.31 11.12
N GLY A 158 -20.61 1.05 11.55
CA GLY A 158 -19.85 0.00 10.85
C GLY A 158 -18.64 -0.56 11.59
N GLY A 159 -18.57 -0.32 12.91
CA GLY A 159 -17.58 -0.96 13.79
C GLY A 159 -16.22 -0.25 13.86
N GLN A 160 -16.09 0.92 13.23
CA GLN A 160 -14.89 1.75 13.40
C GLN A 160 -14.84 2.32 14.83
N PRO A 161 -13.64 2.61 15.35
CA PRO A 161 -13.49 3.20 16.67
C PRO A 161 -14.01 4.65 16.69
N PRO A 162 -14.78 5.04 17.72
CA PRO A 162 -15.23 6.42 17.89
C PRO A 162 -14.16 7.33 18.47
N GLY A 163 -14.36 8.63 18.28
CA GLY A 163 -13.55 9.67 18.94
C GLY A 163 -12.18 9.87 18.33
N ASP A 164 -11.31 10.48 19.14
CA ASP A 164 -9.94 10.79 18.72
C ASP A 164 -9.09 9.53 18.57
N LEU A 165 -8.24 9.51 17.56
CA LEU A 165 -7.39 8.37 17.25
C LEU A 165 -5.91 8.73 17.30
N ARG A 166 -5.08 7.74 17.58
CA ARG A 166 -3.63 7.84 17.44
C ARG A 166 -3.12 6.74 16.52
N PHE A 167 -2.31 7.13 15.56
CA PHE A 167 -1.58 6.20 14.70
C PHE A 167 -0.08 6.42 14.84
N VAL A 168 0.67 5.34 14.75
CA VAL A 168 2.10 5.40 14.41
C VAL A 168 2.24 4.77 13.04
N VAL A 169 2.83 5.52 12.11
CA VAL A 169 2.95 5.15 10.69
C VAL A 169 4.41 5.21 10.27
N ASP A 170 4.85 4.14 9.62
CA ASP A 170 6.16 3.99 9.00
C ASP A 170 6.02 4.13 7.50
N ILE A 171 6.62 5.14 6.91
CA ILE A 171 6.62 5.33 5.45
C ILE A 171 7.76 4.52 4.85
N LEU A 172 7.44 3.38 4.23
CA LEU A 172 8.45 2.48 3.67
C LEU A 172 8.82 2.85 2.24
N GLN A 173 7.83 3.29 1.45
CA GLN A 173 8.01 3.65 0.04
C GLN A 173 6.92 4.64 -0.40
N ALA A 174 7.25 5.48 -1.40
CA ALA A 174 6.30 6.30 -2.15
C ALA A 174 6.70 6.28 -3.64
N ALA A 175 5.72 6.11 -4.53
CA ALA A 175 5.92 6.00 -5.99
C ALA A 175 4.80 6.71 -6.78
#